data_35869ba5df42859d64887ed340cd49a5
#
_entry.id   35869ba5df42859d64887ed340cd49a5
#
_cell.length_a   1.000
_cell.length_b   1.000
_cell.length_c   1.000
_cell.angle_alpha   90.00
_cell.angle_beta   90.00
_cell.angle_gamma   90.00
#
_symmetry.space_group_name_H-M   'P 1'
#
loop_
_entity.id
_entity.type
_entity.pdbx_description
1 polymer ?
#
loop_
_entity_poly.entity_id
_entity_poly.type
_entity_poly.pdbx_seq_one_letter_code
_entity_poly.pdbx_strand_id
1 'polypeptide(L)'
;EDLYNKGKYKKALRLMEQIVPVYRGKPQAEKLMFMYADTYYQLEDYYLSGYQFERFAASYPKSDSVETASYYSASSYYELSPVYSLDQKDTYIGLEKLQEFIDKYPNSEYRKDANLKVKELSYKLQKKDIEVAKQYLKTGLALNSYKNSIASFENFISDHPGSILREDAYFGRFQAQYELALQSVPKKVEERLRKAIEFYNDFMKYYANSDLAEKAIEIKKDIDKKIETTIVSS
;
A
#
# COMPACT_ATOMS: atom_id res chain seq x y z
N GLU A 1 -25.53 28.77 -2.59
CA GLU A 1 -26.22 27.63 -1.96
C GLU A 1 -27.18 26.92 -2.94
N ASP A 2 -28.09 27.62 -3.62
CA ASP A 2 -29.04 27.02 -4.55
C ASP A 2 -28.40 26.19 -5.68
N LEU A 3 -27.30 26.66 -6.25
CA LEU A 3 -26.56 25.92 -7.29
C LEU A 3 -25.87 24.66 -6.73
N TYR A 4 -25.36 24.73 -5.51
CA TYR A 4 -24.75 23.61 -4.82
C TYR A 4 -25.80 22.54 -4.52
N ASN A 5 -26.93 22.92 -3.93
CA ASN A 5 -28.01 21.98 -3.61
C ASN A 5 -28.63 21.32 -4.87
N LYS A 6 -28.49 21.93 -6.03
CA LYS A 6 -28.88 21.37 -7.34
C LYS A 6 -27.79 20.55 -8.02
N GLY A 7 -26.65 20.27 -7.36
CA GLY A 7 -25.53 19.53 -7.92
C GLY A 7 -24.80 20.28 -9.04
N LYS A 8 -25.03 21.59 -9.21
CA LYS A 8 -24.35 22.39 -10.24
C LYS A 8 -23.00 22.91 -9.73
N TYR A 9 -22.15 21.98 -9.27
CA TYR A 9 -20.90 22.25 -8.55
C TYR A 9 -19.94 23.19 -9.27
N LYS A 10 -19.69 23.00 -10.59
CA LYS A 10 -18.83 23.90 -11.38
C LYS A 10 -19.34 25.36 -11.39
N LYS A 11 -20.65 25.57 -11.43
CA LYS A 11 -21.23 26.92 -11.39
C LYS A 11 -21.21 27.50 -9.97
N ALA A 12 -21.47 26.65 -8.96
CA ALA A 12 -21.39 27.03 -7.56
C ALA A 12 -19.95 27.46 -7.19
N LEU A 13 -18.95 26.68 -7.61
CA LEU A 13 -17.54 26.97 -7.37
C LEU A 13 -17.12 28.36 -7.88
N ARG A 14 -17.47 28.71 -9.13
CA ARG A 14 -17.13 30.03 -9.70
C ARG A 14 -17.69 31.20 -8.88
N LEU A 15 -18.87 31.04 -8.27
CA LEU A 15 -19.46 32.07 -7.41
C LEU A 15 -18.79 32.06 -6.03
N MET A 16 -18.48 30.88 -5.47
CA MET A 16 -17.81 30.77 -4.19
C MET A 16 -16.39 31.38 -4.23
N GLU A 17 -15.64 31.15 -5.31
CA GLU A 17 -14.29 31.73 -5.51
C GLU A 17 -14.29 33.27 -5.44
N GLN A 18 -15.36 33.91 -5.84
CA GLN A 18 -15.49 35.38 -5.76
C GLN A 18 -15.74 35.88 -4.34
N ILE A 19 -16.50 35.12 -3.53
CA ILE A 19 -16.96 35.58 -2.20
C ILE A 19 -16.09 35.02 -1.05
N VAL A 20 -15.51 33.82 -1.19
CA VAL A 20 -14.68 33.17 -0.17
C VAL A 20 -13.54 34.08 0.34
N PRO A 21 -12.77 34.80 -0.49
CA PRO A 21 -11.71 35.67 -0.01
C PRO A 21 -12.19 36.77 0.96
N VAL A 22 -13.41 37.27 0.76
CA VAL A 22 -14.01 38.36 1.58
C VAL A 22 -14.52 37.84 2.93
N TYR A 23 -14.98 36.58 2.97
CA TYR A 23 -15.61 36.00 4.14
C TYR A 23 -14.72 35.07 4.96
N ARG A 24 -13.58 34.67 4.43
CA ARG A 24 -12.64 33.75 5.07
C ARG A 24 -12.27 34.19 6.49
N GLY A 25 -12.37 33.25 7.45
CA GLY A 25 -12.07 33.49 8.86
C GLY A 25 -13.16 34.22 9.64
N LYS A 26 -14.27 34.62 9.00
CA LYS A 26 -15.38 35.21 9.72
C LYS A 26 -16.32 34.11 10.25
N PRO A 27 -16.87 34.21 11.48
CA PRO A 27 -17.76 33.19 12.05
C PRO A 27 -18.96 32.85 11.15
N GLN A 28 -19.56 33.86 10.51
CA GLN A 28 -20.72 33.71 9.62
C GLN A 28 -20.40 33.01 8.28
N ALA A 29 -19.13 32.73 7.99
CA ALA A 29 -18.72 32.06 6.76
C ALA A 29 -18.56 30.54 6.91
N GLU A 30 -18.79 29.99 8.10
CA GLU A 30 -18.61 28.56 8.38
C GLU A 30 -19.27 27.66 7.32
N LYS A 31 -20.55 27.82 7.10
CA LYS A 31 -21.30 27.05 6.09
C LYS A 31 -20.74 27.22 4.68
N LEU A 32 -20.37 28.46 4.30
CA LEU A 32 -19.77 28.75 3.01
C LEU A 32 -18.41 28.03 2.83
N MET A 33 -17.56 28.02 3.86
CA MET A 33 -16.24 27.37 3.81
C MET A 33 -16.38 25.85 3.69
N PHE A 34 -17.33 25.25 4.44
CA PHE A 34 -17.60 23.82 4.32
C PHE A 34 -18.10 23.47 2.91
N MET A 35 -19.10 24.17 2.40
CA MET A 35 -19.63 23.96 1.04
C MET A 35 -18.56 24.18 -0.04
N TYR A 36 -17.64 25.09 0.16
CA TYR A 36 -16.54 25.35 -0.76
C TYR A 36 -15.57 24.18 -0.82
N ALA A 37 -15.18 23.63 0.34
CA ALA A 37 -14.37 22.43 0.43
C ALA A 37 -15.05 21.20 -0.19
N ASP A 38 -16.33 20.99 0.14
CA ASP A 38 -17.13 19.89 -0.39
C ASP A 38 -17.34 20.02 -1.90
N THR A 39 -17.49 21.24 -2.41
CA THR A 39 -17.63 21.46 -3.86
C THR A 39 -16.40 20.95 -4.63
N TYR A 40 -15.18 21.11 -4.11
CA TYR A 40 -13.97 20.50 -4.69
C TYR A 40 -14.02 18.98 -4.61
N TYR A 41 -14.50 18.42 -3.49
CA TYR A 41 -14.67 16.96 -3.34
C TYR A 41 -15.62 16.40 -4.40
N GLN A 42 -16.78 17.03 -4.58
CA GLN A 42 -17.77 16.63 -5.57
C GLN A 42 -17.30 16.79 -7.04
N LEU A 43 -16.29 17.61 -7.24
CA LEU A 43 -15.62 17.81 -8.55
C LEU A 43 -14.38 16.94 -8.71
N GLU A 44 -14.08 16.07 -7.74
CA GLU A 44 -12.92 15.18 -7.71
C GLU A 44 -11.57 15.93 -7.72
N ASP A 45 -11.59 17.24 -7.36
CA ASP A 45 -10.36 18.00 -7.09
C ASP A 45 -9.92 17.74 -5.64
N TYR A 46 -9.44 16.54 -5.40
CA TYR A 46 -9.13 16.06 -4.07
C TYR A 46 -7.98 16.80 -3.40
N TYR A 47 -7.04 17.33 -4.17
CA TYR A 47 -5.97 18.13 -3.60
C TYR A 47 -6.51 19.42 -2.96
N LEU A 48 -7.33 20.17 -3.70
CA LEU A 48 -7.94 21.38 -3.16
C LEU A 48 -8.99 21.05 -2.10
N SER A 49 -9.75 19.99 -2.27
CA SER A 49 -10.70 19.53 -1.26
C SER A 49 -10.03 19.26 0.08
N GLY A 50 -9.01 18.41 0.11
CA GLY A 50 -8.27 18.07 1.34
C GLY A 50 -7.73 19.32 2.04
N TYR A 51 -7.09 20.21 1.29
CA TYR A 51 -6.58 21.47 1.80
C TYR A 51 -7.65 22.40 2.37
N GLN A 52 -8.80 22.55 1.69
CA GLN A 52 -9.88 23.43 2.16
C GLN A 52 -10.60 22.86 3.39
N PHE A 53 -10.76 21.55 3.47
CA PHE A 53 -11.31 20.90 4.66
C PHE A 53 -10.36 21.01 5.87
N GLU A 54 -9.04 20.88 5.70
CA GLU A 54 -8.08 21.15 6.77
C GLU A 54 -8.18 22.58 7.27
N ARG A 55 -8.27 23.54 6.35
CA ARG A 55 -8.47 24.96 6.70
C ARG A 55 -9.78 25.21 7.40
N PHE A 56 -10.84 24.53 7.01
CA PHE A 56 -12.11 24.61 7.71
C PHE A 56 -11.97 24.13 9.15
N ALA A 57 -11.43 22.95 9.36
CA ALA A 57 -11.23 22.37 10.71
C ALA A 57 -10.36 23.26 11.61
N ALA A 58 -9.32 23.88 11.04
CA ALA A 58 -8.47 24.83 11.76
C ALA A 58 -9.18 26.16 12.10
N SER A 59 -10.02 26.66 11.19
CA SER A 59 -10.69 27.97 11.37
C SER A 59 -11.95 27.88 12.23
N TYR A 60 -12.61 26.72 12.24
CA TYR A 60 -13.89 26.48 12.95
C TYR A 60 -13.82 25.25 13.86
N PRO A 61 -12.88 25.21 14.85
CA PRO A 61 -12.65 24.01 15.66
C PRO A 61 -13.82 23.63 16.58
N LYS A 62 -14.80 24.52 16.76
CA LYS A 62 -16.01 24.28 17.55
C LYS A 62 -17.26 24.03 16.69
N SER A 63 -17.08 23.93 15.38
CA SER A 63 -18.16 23.62 14.45
C SER A 63 -18.69 22.18 14.66
N ASP A 64 -19.99 21.99 14.57
CA ASP A 64 -20.61 20.66 14.53
C ASP A 64 -20.15 19.86 13.31
N SER A 65 -19.65 20.54 12.26
CA SER A 65 -19.15 19.92 11.03
C SER A 65 -17.63 19.66 11.06
N VAL A 66 -16.92 19.92 12.16
CA VAL A 66 -15.45 19.78 12.23
C VAL A 66 -14.98 18.33 12.06
N GLU A 67 -15.71 17.38 12.65
CA GLU A 67 -15.44 15.95 12.50
C GLU A 67 -15.64 15.51 11.05
N THR A 68 -16.77 15.87 10.46
CA THR A 68 -17.09 15.58 9.05
C THR A 68 -16.05 16.20 8.10
N ALA A 69 -15.63 17.43 8.34
CA ALA A 69 -14.59 18.09 7.56
C ALA A 69 -13.23 17.39 7.69
N SER A 70 -12.85 16.97 8.91
CA SER A 70 -11.63 16.21 9.15
C SER A 70 -11.64 14.87 8.42
N TYR A 71 -12.79 14.17 8.39
CA TYR A 71 -12.97 12.94 7.65
C TYR A 71 -12.84 13.15 6.14
N TYR A 72 -13.52 14.15 5.57
CA TYR A 72 -13.43 14.43 4.13
C TYR A 72 -12.06 14.94 3.71
N SER A 73 -11.34 15.65 4.58
CA SER A 73 -9.93 15.95 4.35
C SER A 73 -9.11 14.68 4.21
N ALA A 74 -9.17 13.77 5.18
CA ALA A 74 -8.44 12.49 5.14
C ALA A 74 -8.85 11.63 3.93
N SER A 75 -10.15 11.59 3.61
CA SER A 75 -10.67 10.89 2.43
C SER A 75 -10.16 11.49 1.12
N SER A 76 -10.02 12.81 1.04
CA SER A 76 -9.43 13.46 -0.14
C SER A 76 -7.99 13.02 -0.38
N TYR A 77 -7.18 12.95 0.67
CA TYR A 77 -5.80 12.43 0.56
C TYR A 77 -5.74 10.93 0.23
N TYR A 78 -6.73 10.14 0.68
CA TYR A 78 -6.89 8.75 0.24
C TYR A 78 -7.11 8.65 -1.27
N GLU A 79 -7.99 9.47 -1.84
CA GLU A 79 -8.30 9.48 -3.28
C GLU A 79 -7.11 9.90 -4.14
N LEU A 80 -6.16 10.70 -3.60
CA LEU A 80 -4.94 11.09 -4.30
C LEU A 80 -3.92 9.95 -4.44
N SER A 81 -4.10 8.85 -3.70
CA SER A 81 -3.18 7.71 -3.73
C SER A 81 -3.18 7.02 -5.10
N PRO A 82 -2.04 6.97 -5.81
CA PRO A 82 -1.97 6.39 -7.15
C PRO A 82 -2.00 4.86 -7.11
N VAL A 83 -2.00 4.22 -8.29
CA VAL A 83 -1.80 2.78 -8.41
C VAL A 83 -0.43 2.36 -7.84
N TYR A 84 -0.34 1.13 -7.31
CA TYR A 84 0.83 0.65 -6.56
C TYR A 84 2.17 0.75 -7.31
N SER A 85 2.15 0.71 -8.64
CA SER A 85 3.36 0.74 -9.48
C SER A 85 4.04 2.12 -9.57
N LEU A 86 3.30 3.19 -9.25
CA LEU A 86 3.81 4.57 -9.25
C LEU A 86 4.47 4.94 -7.92
N ASP A 87 4.98 6.17 -7.83
CA ASP A 87 5.46 6.73 -6.57
C ASP A 87 4.32 6.75 -5.53
N GLN A 88 4.62 6.39 -4.28
CA GLN A 88 3.62 6.20 -3.23
C GLN A 88 3.62 7.33 -2.19
N LYS A 89 4.22 8.48 -2.50
CA LYS A 89 4.26 9.62 -1.57
C LYS A 89 2.87 10.02 -1.08
N ASP A 90 1.91 10.13 -2.00
CA ASP A 90 0.54 10.52 -1.66
C ASP A 90 -0.19 9.41 -0.87
N THR A 91 0.18 8.14 -1.07
CA THR A 91 -0.33 7.03 -0.25
C THR A 91 0.10 7.13 1.21
N TYR A 92 1.36 7.51 1.47
CA TYR A 92 1.83 7.74 2.84
C TYR A 92 1.14 8.93 3.49
N ILE A 93 0.92 10.02 2.75
CA ILE A 93 0.17 11.18 3.24
C ILE A 93 -1.27 10.76 3.57
N GLY A 94 -1.93 10.01 2.68
CA GLY A 94 -3.29 9.50 2.93
C GLY A 94 -3.38 8.63 4.20
N LEU A 95 -2.40 7.73 4.42
CA LEU A 95 -2.32 6.93 5.64
C LEU A 95 -2.17 7.79 6.90
N GLU A 96 -1.28 8.78 6.87
CA GLU A 96 -1.06 9.71 7.98
C GLU A 96 -2.34 10.46 8.32
N LYS A 97 -3.01 11.05 7.32
CA LYS A 97 -4.27 11.81 7.51
C LYS A 97 -5.42 10.96 8.02
N LEU A 98 -5.55 9.72 7.53
CA LEU A 98 -6.55 8.78 8.03
C LEU A 98 -6.26 8.37 9.48
N GLN A 99 -4.99 8.14 9.83
CA GLN A 99 -4.62 7.81 11.21
C GLN A 99 -4.85 8.98 12.16
N GLU A 100 -4.46 10.21 11.77
CA GLU A 100 -4.77 11.45 12.52
C GLU A 100 -6.27 11.58 12.80
N PHE A 101 -7.11 11.29 11.80
CA PHE A 101 -8.56 11.32 11.96
C PHE A 101 -9.05 10.25 12.96
N ILE A 102 -8.60 9.00 12.82
CA ILE A 102 -9.00 7.87 13.68
C ILE A 102 -8.62 8.13 15.14
N ASP A 103 -7.43 8.68 15.37
CA ASP A 103 -6.92 8.97 16.72
C ASP A 103 -7.67 10.14 17.37
N LYS A 104 -7.99 11.17 16.58
CA LYS A 104 -8.71 12.36 17.06
C LYS A 104 -10.19 12.08 17.33
N TYR A 105 -10.82 11.21 16.54
CA TYR A 105 -12.25 10.91 16.62
C TYR A 105 -12.52 9.40 16.79
N PRO A 106 -12.14 8.79 17.95
CA PRO A 106 -12.22 7.34 18.14
C PRO A 106 -13.65 6.77 18.15
N ASN A 107 -14.65 7.64 18.38
CA ASN A 107 -16.08 7.26 18.41
C ASN A 107 -16.85 7.73 17.19
N SER A 108 -16.16 8.22 16.15
CA SER A 108 -16.78 8.72 14.90
C SER A 108 -17.56 7.63 14.16
N GLU A 109 -18.70 8.02 13.58
CA GLU A 109 -19.42 7.16 12.63
C GLU A 109 -18.59 6.82 11.39
N TYR A 110 -17.66 7.70 10.99
CA TYR A 110 -16.74 7.50 9.87
C TYR A 110 -15.56 6.57 10.18
N ARG A 111 -15.35 6.20 11.46
CA ARG A 111 -14.18 5.41 11.88
C ARG A 111 -14.07 4.08 11.15
N LYS A 112 -15.21 3.40 10.91
CA LYS A 112 -15.21 2.11 10.21
C LYS A 112 -14.69 2.26 8.78
N ASP A 113 -15.15 3.28 8.07
CA ASP A 113 -14.73 3.57 6.71
C ASP A 113 -13.26 4.02 6.65
N ALA A 114 -12.84 4.91 7.55
CA ALA A 114 -11.44 5.33 7.66
C ALA A 114 -10.49 4.13 7.86
N ASN A 115 -10.86 3.17 8.74
CA ASN A 115 -10.07 1.94 8.94
C ASN A 115 -10.04 1.05 7.67
N LEU A 116 -11.10 1.00 6.87
CA LEU A 116 -11.09 0.28 5.59
C LEU A 116 -10.13 0.93 4.62
N LYS A 117 -10.16 2.25 4.49
CA LYS A 117 -9.24 3.03 3.65
C LYS A 117 -7.77 2.83 4.08
N VAL A 118 -7.48 2.81 5.39
CA VAL A 118 -6.13 2.49 5.91
C VAL A 118 -5.69 1.10 5.47
N LYS A 119 -6.57 0.09 5.56
CA LYS A 119 -6.25 -1.27 5.12
C LYS A 119 -5.96 -1.33 3.61
N GLU A 120 -6.73 -0.63 2.80
CA GLU A 120 -6.55 -0.58 1.35
C GLU A 120 -5.23 0.09 0.96
N LEU A 121 -4.89 1.24 1.57
CA LEU A 121 -3.61 1.90 1.33
C LEU A 121 -2.44 1.05 1.81
N SER A 122 -2.55 0.43 2.97
CA SER A 122 -1.52 -0.47 3.51
C SER A 122 -1.30 -1.68 2.60
N TYR A 123 -2.39 -2.28 2.09
CA TYR A 123 -2.29 -3.37 1.11
C TYR A 123 -1.64 -2.90 -0.20
N LYS A 124 -1.92 -1.68 -0.66
CA LYS A 124 -1.31 -1.09 -1.86
C LYS A 124 0.22 -0.97 -1.72
N LEU A 125 0.72 -0.55 -0.56
CA LEU A 125 2.16 -0.51 -0.28
C LEU A 125 2.75 -1.91 -0.25
N GLN A 126 2.12 -2.85 0.46
CA GLN A 126 2.55 -4.25 0.48
C GLN A 126 2.57 -4.86 -0.93
N LYS A 127 1.56 -4.52 -1.76
CA LYS A 127 1.51 -4.97 -3.15
C LYS A 127 2.69 -4.44 -3.96
N LYS A 128 3.09 -3.19 -3.73
CA LYS A 128 4.30 -2.63 -4.36
C LYS A 128 5.54 -3.41 -3.97
N ASP A 129 5.74 -3.65 -2.68
CA ASP A 129 6.95 -4.31 -2.16
C ASP A 129 7.09 -5.73 -2.69
N ILE A 130 6.00 -6.51 -2.69
CA ILE A 130 6.01 -7.88 -3.21
C ILE A 130 6.25 -7.92 -4.73
N GLU A 131 5.67 -6.98 -5.49
CA GLU A 131 5.88 -6.92 -6.94
C GLU A 131 7.31 -6.50 -7.30
N VAL A 132 7.96 -5.64 -6.51
CA VAL A 132 9.40 -5.33 -6.65
C VAL A 132 10.25 -6.59 -6.43
N ALA A 133 9.96 -7.37 -5.38
CA ALA A 133 10.66 -8.63 -5.12
C ALA A 133 10.49 -9.64 -6.27
N LYS A 134 9.25 -9.77 -6.80
CA LYS A 134 8.94 -10.61 -7.97
C LYS A 134 9.64 -10.10 -9.24
N GLN A 135 9.76 -8.79 -9.41
CA GLN A 135 10.48 -8.21 -10.57
C GLN A 135 11.96 -8.57 -10.51
N TYR A 136 12.62 -8.50 -9.34
CA TYR A 136 13.98 -8.97 -9.20
C TYR A 136 14.14 -10.46 -9.49
N LEU A 137 13.17 -11.30 -9.09
CA LEU A 137 13.17 -12.73 -9.44
C LEU A 137 13.09 -12.93 -10.95
N LYS A 138 12.14 -12.27 -11.62
CA LYS A 138 11.93 -12.36 -13.06
C LYS A 138 13.15 -11.92 -13.87
N THR A 139 13.86 -10.91 -13.42
CA THR A 139 15.06 -10.38 -14.08
C THR A 139 16.36 -11.02 -13.56
N GLY A 140 16.27 -12.01 -12.67
CA GLY A 140 17.38 -12.62 -11.97
C GLY A 140 18.49 -13.11 -12.86
N LEU A 141 18.14 -13.86 -13.92
CA LEU A 141 19.11 -14.39 -14.88
C LEU A 141 19.78 -13.27 -15.70
N ALA A 142 18.99 -12.34 -16.22
CA ALA A 142 19.49 -11.29 -17.11
C ALA A 142 20.32 -10.22 -16.39
N LEU A 143 19.93 -9.87 -15.15
CA LEU A 143 20.50 -8.77 -14.38
C LEU A 143 21.25 -9.23 -13.11
N ASN A 144 21.45 -10.54 -12.93
CA ASN A 144 22.04 -11.12 -11.72
C ASN A 144 21.39 -10.64 -10.42
N SER A 145 20.04 -10.49 -10.44
CA SER A 145 19.26 -9.85 -9.37
C SER A 145 18.63 -10.82 -8.36
N TYR A 146 18.91 -12.14 -8.44
CA TYR A 146 18.36 -13.12 -7.50
C TYR A 146 18.66 -12.82 -6.02
N LYS A 147 19.83 -12.30 -5.70
CA LYS A 147 20.16 -11.90 -4.32
C LYS A 147 19.29 -10.74 -3.84
N ASN A 148 19.01 -9.77 -4.73
CA ASN A 148 18.13 -8.65 -4.42
C ASN A 148 16.69 -9.15 -4.22
N SER A 149 16.25 -10.13 -5.04
CA SER A 149 14.95 -10.78 -4.88
C SER A 149 14.83 -11.45 -3.52
N ILE A 150 15.81 -12.27 -3.13
CA ILE A 150 15.82 -12.95 -1.82
C ILE A 150 15.73 -11.93 -0.69
N ALA A 151 16.58 -10.90 -0.70
CA ALA A 151 16.57 -9.85 0.31
C ALA A 151 15.23 -9.09 0.37
N SER A 152 14.63 -8.78 -0.80
CA SER A 152 13.34 -8.09 -0.85
C SER A 152 12.21 -8.96 -0.30
N PHE A 153 12.18 -10.26 -0.57
CA PHE A 153 11.21 -11.17 0.03
C PHE A 153 11.44 -11.35 1.53
N GLU A 154 12.68 -11.40 2.01
CA GLU A 154 13.01 -11.48 3.44
C GLU A 154 12.55 -10.22 4.18
N ASN A 155 12.81 -9.03 3.64
CA ASN A 155 12.32 -7.78 4.18
C ASN A 155 10.78 -7.78 4.24
N PHE A 156 10.11 -8.19 3.16
CA PHE A 156 8.65 -8.29 3.14
C PHE A 156 8.10 -9.20 4.25
N ILE A 157 8.70 -10.38 4.43
CA ILE A 157 8.31 -11.34 5.47
C ILE A 157 8.48 -10.74 6.88
N SER A 158 9.57 -9.99 7.10
CA SER A 158 9.86 -9.33 8.36
C SER A 158 8.92 -8.17 8.65
N ASP A 159 8.72 -7.29 7.66
CA ASP A 159 8.05 -6.02 7.84
C ASP A 159 6.52 -6.14 7.84
N HIS A 160 5.98 -7.23 7.24
CA HIS A 160 4.55 -7.45 7.10
C HIS A 160 4.08 -8.79 7.71
N PRO A 161 4.21 -9.01 9.03
CA PRO A 161 3.91 -10.30 9.67
C PRO A 161 2.45 -10.75 9.55
N GLY A 162 1.51 -9.82 9.33
CA GLY A 162 0.08 -10.09 9.15
C GLY A 162 -0.42 -10.04 7.70
N SER A 163 0.48 -9.91 6.72
CA SER A 163 0.08 -9.76 5.31
C SER A 163 -0.46 -11.06 4.72
N ILE A 164 -1.51 -10.94 3.92
CA ILE A 164 -2.02 -12.05 3.09
C ILE A 164 -1.07 -12.41 1.94
N LEU A 165 -0.09 -11.55 1.62
CA LEU A 165 0.89 -11.79 0.56
C LEU A 165 2.15 -12.52 1.06
N ARG A 166 2.18 -12.93 2.33
CA ARG A 166 3.33 -13.65 2.92
C ARG A 166 3.58 -15.01 2.25
N GLU A 167 2.54 -15.69 1.84
CA GLU A 167 2.65 -16.95 1.11
C GLU A 167 3.49 -16.78 -0.16
N ASP A 168 3.14 -15.78 -0.98
CA ASP A 168 3.91 -15.42 -2.18
C ASP A 168 5.37 -15.07 -1.84
N ALA A 169 5.59 -14.39 -0.72
CA ALA A 169 6.93 -14.00 -0.29
C ALA A 169 7.79 -15.20 0.13
N TYR A 170 7.24 -16.15 0.91
CA TYR A 170 7.95 -17.36 1.29
C TYR A 170 8.28 -18.23 0.07
N PHE A 171 7.31 -18.43 -0.82
CA PHE A 171 7.52 -19.19 -2.04
C PHE A 171 8.53 -18.50 -2.98
N GLY A 172 8.38 -17.19 -3.20
CA GLY A 172 9.28 -16.42 -4.06
C GLY A 172 10.70 -16.39 -3.54
N ARG A 173 10.93 -16.29 -2.22
CA ARG A 173 12.23 -16.40 -1.57
C ARG A 173 12.88 -17.76 -1.84
N PHE A 174 12.12 -18.83 -1.66
CA PHE A 174 12.56 -20.18 -1.95
C PHE A 174 12.96 -20.34 -3.42
N GLN A 175 12.08 -19.93 -4.34
CA GLN A 175 12.34 -20.00 -5.77
C GLN A 175 13.58 -19.17 -6.16
N ALA A 176 13.71 -17.95 -5.65
CA ALA A 176 14.85 -17.08 -5.94
C ALA A 176 16.20 -17.71 -5.47
N GLN A 177 16.19 -18.39 -4.33
CA GLN A 177 17.38 -19.08 -3.82
C GLN A 177 17.73 -20.31 -4.67
N TYR A 178 16.75 -21.05 -5.13
CA TYR A 178 16.94 -22.16 -6.06
C TYR A 178 17.54 -21.68 -7.39
N GLU A 179 16.96 -20.66 -8.00
CA GLU A 179 17.48 -20.06 -9.24
C GLU A 179 18.90 -19.52 -9.08
N LEU A 180 19.19 -18.88 -7.93
CA LEU A 180 20.52 -18.42 -7.59
C LEU A 180 21.52 -19.59 -7.51
N ALA A 181 21.10 -20.74 -6.99
CA ALA A 181 21.94 -21.92 -6.92
C ALA A 181 22.30 -22.45 -8.32
N LEU A 182 21.32 -22.50 -9.22
CA LEU A 182 21.51 -22.97 -10.60
C LEU A 182 22.48 -22.08 -11.40
N GLN A 183 22.54 -20.79 -11.10
CA GLN A 183 23.41 -19.81 -11.76
C GLN A 183 24.75 -19.64 -11.02
N SER A 184 25.10 -20.57 -10.13
CA SER A 184 26.30 -20.47 -9.31
C SER A 184 27.49 -21.23 -9.91
N VAL A 185 28.69 -20.79 -9.57
CA VAL A 185 29.87 -21.55 -9.83
C VAL A 185 29.84 -22.91 -9.07
N PRO A 186 30.37 -24.02 -9.60
CA PRO A 186 30.22 -25.37 -9.03
C PRO A 186 30.50 -25.43 -7.51
N LYS A 187 31.52 -24.77 -7.07
CA LYS A 187 31.96 -24.67 -5.66
C LYS A 187 30.87 -24.12 -4.70
N LYS A 188 29.87 -23.37 -5.19
CA LYS A 188 28.81 -22.75 -4.37
C LYS A 188 27.42 -23.37 -4.60
N VAL A 189 27.28 -24.28 -5.56
CA VAL A 189 25.94 -24.82 -5.91
C VAL A 189 25.37 -25.59 -4.73
N GLU A 190 26.09 -26.51 -4.14
CA GLU A 190 25.60 -27.34 -3.03
C GLU A 190 25.21 -26.51 -1.81
N GLU A 191 26.03 -25.56 -1.38
CA GLU A 191 25.71 -24.63 -0.26
C GLU A 191 24.41 -23.92 -0.51
N ARG A 192 24.22 -23.39 -1.72
CA ARG A 192 23.01 -22.61 -2.08
C ARG A 192 21.78 -23.48 -2.25
N LEU A 193 21.92 -24.72 -2.73
CA LEU A 193 20.81 -25.68 -2.77
C LEU A 193 20.37 -26.10 -1.36
N ARG A 194 21.32 -26.31 -0.43
CA ARG A 194 21.00 -26.57 0.97
C ARG A 194 20.25 -25.39 1.61
N LYS A 195 20.65 -24.15 1.30
CA LYS A 195 19.91 -22.96 1.74
C LYS A 195 18.50 -22.88 1.15
N ALA A 196 18.31 -23.31 -0.11
CA ALA A 196 16.98 -23.40 -0.70
C ALA A 196 16.09 -24.44 0.03
N ILE A 197 16.67 -25.55 0.51
CA ILE A 197 15.92 -26.53 1.34
C ILE A 197 15.45 -25.91 2.65
N GLU A 198 16.25 -25.07 3.30
CA GLU A 198 15.82 -24.35 4.51
C GLU A 198 14.58 -23.47 4.19
N PHE A 199 14.63 -22.71 3.11
CA PHE A 199 13.49 -21.87 2.68
C PHE A 199 12.27 -22.66 2.23
N TYR A 200 12.46 -23.84 1.61
CA TYR A 200 11.39 -24.79 1.35
C TYR A 200 10.72 -25.25 2.66
N ASN A 201 11.50 -25.63 3.65
CA ASN A 201 10.96 -26.08 4.93
C ASN A 201 10.19 -24.96 5.63
N ASP A 202 10.69 -23.72 5.57
CA ASP A 202 10.00 -22.55 6.07
C ASP A 202 8.64 -22.34 5.37
N PHE A 203 8.61 -22.46 4.05
CA PHE A 203 7.38 -22.35 3.28
C PHE A 203 6.37 -23.46 3.66
N MET A 204 6.82 -24.72 3.66
CA MET A 204 5.97 -25.85 3.99
C MET A 204 5.47 -25.86 5.42
N LYS A 205 6.21 -25.26 6.36
CA LYS A 205 5.78 -25.11 7.76
C LYS A 205 4.48 -24.31 7.89
N TYR A 206 4.28 -23.28 7.07
CA TYR A 206 3.16 -22.37 7.16
C TYR A 206 2.11 -22.57 6.06
N TYR A 207 2.50 -23.12 4.91
CA TYR A 207 1.71 -23.15 3.67
C TYR A 207 1.68 -24.52 3.00
N ALA A 208 1.72 -25.61 3.76
CA ALA A 208 1.70 -26.99 3.22
C ALA A 208 0.43 -27.34 2.41
N ASN A 209 -0.68 -26.63 2.66
CA ASN A 209 -1.96 -26.82 1.96
C ASN A 209 -2.22 -25.74 0.89
N SER A 210 -1.21 -25.00 0.50
CA SER A 210 -1.29 -23.96 -0.52
C SER A 210 -1.31 -24.54 -1.93
N ASP A 211 -1.91 -23.83 -2.87
CA ASP A 211 -1.83 -24.13 -4.29
C ASP A 211 -0.39 -24.08 -4.83
N LEU A 212 0.53 -23.43 -4.13
CA LEU A 212 1.95 -23.38 -4.46
C LEU A 212 2.74 -24.57 -3.90
N ALA A 213 2.15 -25.37 -3.02
CA ALA A 213 2.86 -26.49 -2.37
C ALA A 213 3.32 -27.56 -3.37
N GLU A 214 2.51 -27.89 -4.37
CA GLU A 214 2.91 -28.86 -5.42
C GLU A 214 4.14 -28.39 -6.18
N LYS A 215 4.17 -27.11 -6.59
CA LYS A 215 5.35 -26.51 -7.24
C LYS A 215 6.57 -26.50 -6.35
N ALA A 216 6.39 -26.21 -5.05
CA ALA A 216 7.49 -26.24 -4.10
C ALA A 216 8.07 -27.67 -3.96
N ILE A 217 7.22 -28.70 -3.92
CA ILE A 217 7.63 -30.10 -3.87
C ILE A 217 8.40 -30.51 -5.15
N GLU A 218 7.96 -30.08 -6.32
CA GLU A 218 8.65 -30.35 -7.60
C GLU A 218 10.06 -29.73 -7.60
N ILE A 219 10.19 -28.49 -7.21
CA ILE A 219 11.50 -27.82 -7.10
C ILE A 219 12.38 -28.56 -6.08
N LYS A 220 11.84 -28.98 -4.94
CA LYS A 220 12.56 -29.72 -3.90
C LYS A 220 13.10 -31.06 -4.43
N LYS A 221 12.31 -31.80 -5.22
CA LYS A 221 12.77 -33.05 -5.85
C LYS A 221 13.95 -32.82 -6.81
N ASP A 222 13.93 -31.72 -7.57
CA ASP A 222 15.04 -31.37 -8.44
C ASP A 222 16.30 -30.99 -7.65
N ILE A 223 16.13 -30.26 -6.53
CA ILE A 223 17.22 -29.95 -5.62
C ILE A 223 17.89 -31.21 -5.09
N ASP A 224 17.09 -32.19 -4.61
CA ASP A 224 17.62 -33.43 -4.06
C ASP A 224 18.45 -34.20 -5.09
N LYS A 225 17.91 -34.37 -6.31
CA LYS A 225 18.60 -35.01 -7.42
C LYS A 225 19.94 -34.33 -7.76
N LYS A 226 19.96 -32.97 -7.74
CA LYS A 226 21.19 -32.21 -8.03
C LYS A 226 22.25 -32.36 -6.94
N ILE A 227 21.85 -32.39 -5.67
CA ILE A 227 22.77 -32.63 -4.56
C ILE A 227 23.38 -34.05 -4.66
N GLU A 228 22.56 -35.07 -4.91
CA GLU A 228 23.04 -36.45 -5.09
C GLU A 228 24.07 -36.55 -6.23
N THR A 229 23.81 -35.93 -7.38
CA THR A 229 24.75 -35.94 -8.51
C THR A 229 26.02 -35.18 -8.22
N THR A 230 25.98 -34.12 -7.43
CA THR A 230 27.15 -33.34 -7.05
C THR A 230 28.08 -34.13 -6.10
N ILE A 231 27.50 -34.89 -5.17
CA ILE A 231 28.25 -35.75 -4.22
C ILE A 231 28.96 -36.91 -4.95
N VAL A 232 28.31 -37.50 -5.95
CA VAL A 232 28.88 -38.63 -6.72
C VAL A 232 30.01 -38.18 -7.64
N SER A 233 30.09 -36.92 -8.01
CA SER A 233 31.10 -36.36 -8.93
C SER A 233 32.27 -35.64 -8.22
N SER A 234 32.26 -35.60 -6.89
CA SER A 234 33.32 -35.00 -6.04
C SER A 234 34.23 -36.06 -5.48
#